data_34c33028b38cd20c892f5dc9b520d876
#
_entry.id   34c33028b38cd20c892f5dc9b520d876
#
_cell.length_a   1.000
_cell.length_b   1.000
_cell.length_c   1.000
_cell.angle_alpha   90.00
_cell.angle_beta   90.00
_cell.angle_gamma   90.00
#
_symmetry.space_group_name_H-M   'P 1'
#
loop_
_entity.id
_entity.type
_entity.pdbx_description
1 polymer ?
#
loop_
_entity_poly.entity_id
_entity_poly.type
_entity_poly.pdbx_seq_one_letter_code
_entity_poly.pdbx_strand_id
1 'polypeptide(L)'
;MKVIFLDNDGVICLSENWGSRRKKQIKEGRSMGTYEKDLPIHLRLDNFDKKAIKVLNKILETTGAEIVISSDWRFHGTLEELGDYYISQGIIKKPIAVTDMFKDIFPREWSALRFRADLELERYMEINHWLQNHPEVTHWVAVDDLNMSVDFLGERFSSADGSDEKPGLTNFVHTPRSWEGIKQSGVKDKIIKFLS
;
A
#
# COMPACT_ATOMS: atom_id res chain seq x y z
N MET A 1 6.78 18.35 -0.30
CA MET A 1 5.95 17.41 -1.09
C MET A 1 4.91 16.75 -0.19
N LYS A 2 3.70 16.47 -0.69
CA LYS A 2 2.66 15.70 0.03
C LYS A 2 2.61 14.28 -0.54
N VAL A 3 2.51 13.25 0.33
CA VAL A 3 2.59 11.84 -0.08
C VAL A 3 1.50 11.00 0.60
N ILE A 4 0.87 10.13 -0.19
CA ILE A 4 0.04 9.03 0.31
C ILE A 4 0.78 7.70 0.09
N PHE A 5 1.13 6.99 1.16
CA PHE A 5 1.55 5.59 1.11
C PHE A 5 0.30 4.75 0.97
N LEU A 6 0.16 4.10 -0.18
CA LEU A 6 -1.07 3.43 -0.55
C LEU A 6 -0.85 1.92 -0.66
N ASP A 7 -1.55 1.15 0.17
CA ASP A 7 -1.76 -0.26 -0.11
C ASP A 7 -2.86 -0.44 -1.16
N ASN A 8 -2.85 -1.55 -1.86
CA ASN A 8 -3.82 -1.87 -2.90
C ASN A 8 -4.91 -2.82 -2.41
N ASP A 9 -4.51 -3.99 -1.90
CA ASP A 9 -5.45 -5.02 -1.47
C ASP A 9 -6.18 -4.55 -0.19
N GLY A 10 -7.49 -4.74 -0.13
CA GLY A 10 -8.29 -4.24 0.99
C GLY A 10 -8.49 -2.73 1.04
N VAL A 11 -7.77 -1.92 0.21
CA VAL A 11 -7.87 -0.45 0.18
C VAL A 11 -8.57 0.05 -1.07
N ILE A 12 -8.02 -0.24 -2.25
CA ILE A 12 -8.61 0.12 -3.57
C ILE A 12 -8.90 -1.09 -4.44
N CYS A 13 -8.19 -2.20 -4.27
CA CYS A 13 -8.55 -3.52 -4.78
C CYS A 13 -9.33 -4.26 -3.70
N LEU A 14 -10.64 -4.17 -3.74
CA LEU A 14 -11.50 -4.70 -2.69
C LEU A 14 -11.72 -6.22 -2.83
N SER A 15 -12.12 -6.88 -1.76
CA SER A 15 -12.28 -8.34 -1.72
C SER A 15 -13.22 -8.89 -2.81
N GLU A 16 -14.20 -8.10 -3.27
CA GLU A 16 -15.07 -8.47 -4.40
C GLU A 16 -14.34 -8.56 -5.74
N ASN A 17 -13.20 -7.89 -5.88
CA ASN A 17 -12.38 -7.86 -7.08
C ASN A 17 -11.26 -8.92 -7.08
N TRP A 18 -11.00 -9.55 -5.92
CA TRP A 18 -9.96 -10.56 -5.81
C TRP A 18 -10.22 -11.74 -6.74
N GLY A 19 -9.18 -12.19 -7.41
CA GLY A 19 -9.25 -13.22 -8.45
C GLY A 19 -9.76 -12.73 -9.82
N SER A 20 -10.01 -11.43 -10.01
CA SER A 20 -10.39 -10.87 -11.32
C SER A 20 -9.28 -11.05 -12.37
N ARG A 21 -8.00 -11.04 -11.97
CA ARG A 21 -6.86 -11.37 -12.85
C ARG A 21 -7.01 -12.76 -13.47
N ARG A 22 -7.44 -13.75 -12.68
CA ARG A 22 -7.65 -15.11 -13.19
C ARG A 22 -8.76 -15.19 -14.22
N LYS A 23 -9.86 -14.46 -14.00
CA LYS A 23 -10.97 -14.36 -14.98
C LYS A 23 -10.48 -13.75 -16.30
N LYS A 24 -9.63 -12.72 -16.25
CA LYS A 24 -9.01 -12.10 -17.42
C LYS A 24 -8.09 -13.08 -18.16
N GLN A 25 -7.22 -13.79 -17.44
CA GLN A 25 -6.33 -14.81 -18.02
C GLN A 25 -7.11 -15.89 -18.75
N ILE A 26 -8.19 -16.43 -18.15
CA ILE A 26 -9.04 -17.44 -18.77
C ILE A 26 -9.69 -16.87 -20.05
N LYS A 27 -10.23 -15.66 -20.00
CA LYS A 27 -10.86 -15.00 -21.15
C LYS A 27 -9.89 -14.83 -22.33
N GLU A 28 -8.61 -14.62 -22.05
CA GLU A 28 -7.56 -14.51 -23.08
C GLU A 28 -6.92 -15.86 -23.46
N GLY A 29 -7.51 -16.98 -23.03
CA GLY A 29 -7.06 -18.32 -23.38
C GLY A 29 -5.72 -18.72 -22.74
N ARG A 30 -5.31 -18.07 -21.64
CA ARG A 30 -4.06 -18.38 -20.94
C ARG A 30 -4.23 -19.64 -20.08
N SER A 31 -3.32 -20.59 -20.26
CA SER A 31 -3.30 -21.81 -19.46
C SER A 31 -2.86 -21.58 -18.02
N MET A 32 -3.25 -22.47 -17.12
CA MET A 32 -2.64 -22.57 -15.79
C MET A 32 -1.18 -22.96 -15.95
N GLY A 33 -0.26 -22.18 -15.37
CA GLY A 33 1.19 -22.44 -15.47
C GLY A 33 1.97 -21.50 -16.37
N THR A 34 1.32 -20.54 -17.04
CA THR A 34 2.05 -19.42 -17.64
C THR A 34 2.75 -18.65 -16.53
N TYR A 35 4.09 -18.47 -16.65
CA TYR A 35 4.85 -17.74 -15.65
C TYR A 35 4.35 -16.30 -15.56
N GLU A 36 4.04 -15.84 -14.36
CA GLU A 36 3.33 -14.57 -14.16
C GLU A 36 4.06 -13.37 -14.76
N LYS A 37 5.40 -13.37 -14.73
CA LYS A 37 6.24 -12.30 -15.29
C LYS A 37 6.17 -12.19 -16.82
N ASP A 38 5.78 -13.27 -17.50
CA ASP A 38 5.64 -13.27 -18.97
C ASP A 38 4.28 -12.76 -19.43
N LEU A 39 3.39 -12.46 -18.48
CA LEU A 39 2.06 -11.92 -18.80
C LEU A 39 2.10 -10.39 -18.87
N PRO A 40 1.27 -9.77 -19.70
CA PRO A 40 1.01 -8.33 -19.62
C PRO A 40 0.52 -7.93 -18.22
N ILE A 41 0.86 -6.73 -17.77
CA ILE A 41 0.56 -6.26 -16.40
C ILE A 41 -0.91 -6.41 -16.01
N HIS A 42 -1.84 -6.16 -16.93
CA HIS A 42 -3.28 -6.27 -16.67
C HIS A 42 -3.76 -7.70 -16.39
N LEU A 43 -2.96 -8.71 -16.73
CA LEU A 43 -3.21 -10.12 -16.40
C LEU A 43 -2.50 -10.58 -15.12
N ARG A 44 -1.54 -9.81 -14.63
CA ARG A 44 -0.84 -10.09 -13.36
C ARG A 44 -1.60 -9.57 -12.15
N LEU A 45 -2.40 -8.51 -12.30
CA LEU A 45 -3.03 -7.77 -11.21
C LEU A 45 -4.55 -7.86 -11.24
N ASP A 46 -5.17 -7.83 -10.07
CA ASP A 46 -6.62 -7.76 -9.92
C ASP A 46 -7.13 -6.33 -10.21
N ASN A 47 -8.41 -6.19 -10.56
CA ASN A 47 -8.99 -4.89 -10.88
C ASN A 47 -9.21 -4.07 -9.60
N PHE A 48 -9.04 -2.76 -9.69
CA PHE A 48 -9.46 -1.84 -8.64
C PHE A 48 -10.98 -1.66 -8.62
N ASP A 49 -11.52 -1.35 -7.45
CA ASP A 49 -12.93 -0.98 -7.32
C ASP A 49 -13.18 0.43 -7.86
N LYS A 50 -14.11 0.57 -8.78
CA LYS A 50 -14.39 1.85 -9.44
C LYS A 50 -14.84 2.96 -8.48
N LYS A 51 -15.52 2.62 -7.37
CA LYS A 51 -15.94 3.60 -6.37
C LYS A 51 -14.76 3.99 -5.48
N ALA A 52 -13.90 3.05 -5.14
CA ALA A 52 -12.66 3.33 -4.41
C ALA A 52 -11.73 4.25 -5.21
N ILE A 53 -11.57 4.01 -6.52
CA ILE A 53 -10.83 4.91 -7.43
C ILE A 53 -11.41 6.34 -7.40
N LYS A 54 -12.73 6.51 -7.45
CA LYS A 54 -13.34 7.84 -7.37
C LYS A 54 -13.01 8.56 -6.06
N VAL A 55 -12.98 7.82 -4.93
CA VAL A 55 -12.59 8.38 -3.63
C VAL A 55 -11.12 8.79 -3.64
N LEU A 56 -10.22 7.92 -4.12
CA LEU A 56 -8.80 8.21 -4.24
C LEU A 56 -8.55 9.44 -5.14
N ASN A 57 -9.14 9.48 -6.32
CA ASN A 57 -9.01 10.61 -7.23
C ASN A 57 -9.46 11.92 -6.58
N LYS A 58 -10.56 11.90 -5.81
CA LYS A 58 -11.01 13.09 -5.08
C LYS A 58 -10.02 13.55 -4.02
N ILE A 59 -9.34 12.62 -3.34
CA ILE A 59 -8.26 12.92 -2.39
C ILE A 59 -7.09 13.59 -3.14
N LEU A 60 -6.63 12.97 -4.25
CA LEU A 60 -5.51 13.46 -5.04
C LEU A 60 -5.78 14.86 -5.62
N GLU A 61 -6.98 15.10 -6.15
CA GLU A 61 -7.42 16.42 -6.65
C GLU A 61 -7.43 17.48 -5.53
N THR A 62 -7.92 17.10 -4.35
CA THR A 62 -8.08 18.05 -3.23
C THR A 62 -6.76 18.41 -2.59
N THR A 63 -5.82 17.47 -2.48
CA THR A 63 -4.58 17.63 -1.71
C THR A 63 -3.35 17.90 -2.56
N GLY A 64 -3.39 17.52 -3.84
CA GLY A 64 -2.23 17.49 -4.72
C GLY A 64 -1.19 16.43 -4.38
N ALA A 65 -1.50 15.50 -3.48
CA ALA A 65 -0.55 14.48 -3.02
C ALA A 65 -0.07 13.57 -4.15
N GLU A 66 1.16 13.07 -4.01
CA GLU A 66 1.73 12.03 -4.84
C GLU A 66 1.50 10.65 -4.20
N ILE A 67 1.49 9.59 -5.01
CA ILE A 67 1.30 8.21 -4.55
C ILE A 67 2.67 7.53 -4.44
N VAL A 68 2.93 6.90 -3.29
CA VAL A 68 3.99 5.91 -3.10
C VAL A 68 3.30 4.58 -2.82
N ILE A 69 3.58 3.57 -3.63
CA ILE A 69 2.99 2.23 -3.44
C ILE A 69 3.67 1.58 -2.23
N SER A 70 2.88 1.25 -1.22
CA SER A 70 3.27 0.48 -0.04
C SER A 70 2.44 -0.81 -0.02
N SER A 71 2.67 -1.69 -0.98
CA SER A 71 1.86 -2.88 -1.26
C SER A 71 2.71 -3.98 -1.87
N ASP A 72 2.34 -5.23 -1.65
CA ASP A 72 3.00 -6.39 -2.26
C ASP A 72 2.85 -6.43 -3.79
N TRP A 73 2.00 -5.59 -4.36
CA TRP A 73 1.90 -5.43 -5.80
C TRP A 73 3.22 -4.98 -6.46
N ARG A 74 4.13 -4.35 -5.69
CA ARG A 74 5.50 -4.01 -6.13
C ARG A 74 6.31 -5.22 -6.62
N PHE A 75 5.93 -6.45 -6.22
CA PHE A 75 6.56 -7.70 -6.70
C PHE A 75 6.08 -8.13 -8.09
N HIS A 76 4.97 -7.59 -8.55
CA HIS A 76 4.31 -8.02 -9.78
C HIS A 76 4.61 -7.15 -11.00
N GLY A 77 5.36 -6.05 -10.84
CA GLY A 77 5.71 -5.17 -11.96
C GLY A 77 6.74 -4.11 -11.61
N THR A 78 7.31 -3.49 -12.63
CA THR A 78 8.13 -2.30 -12.47
C THR A 78 7.26 -1.10 -12.08
N LEU A 79 7.86 -0.03 -11.55
CA LEU A 79 7.13 1.22 -11.23
C LEU A 79 6.40 1.77 -12.46
N GLU A 80 7.01 1.67 -13.65
CA GLU A 80 6.39 2.12 -14.89
C GLU A 80 5.16 1.28 -15.24
N GLU A 81 5.27 -0.06 -15.23
CA GLU A 81 4.15 -0.97 -15.49
C GLU A 81 3.01 -0.78 -14.49
N LEU A 82 3.34 -0.62 -13.20
CA LEU A 82 2.35 -0.33 -12.16
C LEU A 82 1.67 1.03 -12.41
N GLY A 83 2.45 2.04 -12.78
CA GLY A 83 1.93 3.37 -13.14
C GLY A 83 0.97 3.32 -14.31
N ASP A 84 1.31 2.60 -15.37
CA ASP A 84 0.44 2.40 -16.53
C ASP A 84 -0.83 1.64 -16.15
N TYR A 85 -0.70 0.65 -15.26
CA TYR A 85 -1.86 -0.06 -14.74
C TYR A 85 -2.79 0.85 -13.95
N TYR A 86 -2.27 1.69 -13.06
CA TYR A 86 -3.06 2.68 -12.30
C TYR A 86 -3.87 3.60 -13.22
N ILE A 87 -3.22 4.16 -14.24
CA ILE A 87 -3.89 5.00 -15.24
C ILE A 87 -4.96 4.21 -16.00
N SER A 88 -4.67 2.99 -16.41
CA SER A 88 -5.62 2.13 -17.14
C SER A 88 -6.87 1.78 -16.32
N GLN A 89 -6.75 1.75 -15.00
CA GLN A 89 -7.86 1.54 -14.07
C GLN A 89 -8.65 2.83 -13.77
N GLY A 90 -8.15 4.00 -14.18
CA GLY A 90 -8.82 5.29 -14.02
C GLY A 90 -8.33 6.14 -12.87
N ILE A 91 -7.18 5.83 -12.27
CA ILE A 91 -6.51 6.70 -11.31
C ILE A 91 -5.83 7.85 -12.09
N ILE A 92 -5.95 9.08 -11.61
CA ILE A 92 -5.53 10.29 -12.34
C ILE A 92 -4.03 10.57 -12.30
N LYS A 93 -3.28 9.87 -11.43
CA LYS A 93 -1.82 10.02 -11.28
C LYS A 93 -1.13 8.67 -11.29
N LYS A 94 0.06 8.59 -11.87
CA LYS A 94 0.97 7.46 -11.67
C LYS A 94 1.62 7.56 -10.29
N PRO A 95 1.91 6.43 -9.62
CA PRO A 95 2.79 6.43 -8.45
C PRO A 95 4.17 6.97 -8.82
N ILE A 96 4.77 7.70 -7.90
CA ILE A 96 6.13 8.25 -8.08
C ILE A 96 7.22 7.29 -7.57
N ALA A 97 6.87 6.38 -6.66
CA ALA A 97 7.79 5.41 -6.08
C ALA A 97 7.04 4.18 -5.53
N VAL A 98 7.81 3.18 -5.15
CA VAL A 98 7.41 2.07 -4.26
C VAL A 98 8.28 2.12 -3.01
N THR A 99 7.80 1.60 -1.87
CA THR A 99 8.65 1.39 -0.70
C THR A 99 9.65 0.25 -0.95
N ASP A 100 10.86 0.38 -0.42
CA ASP A 100 11.83 -0.70 -0.41
C ASP A 100 11.33 -1.87 0.44
N MET A 101 11.84 -3.07 0.17
CA MET A 101 11.46 -4.25 0.94
C MET A 101 12.22 -4.32 2.26
N PHE A 102 11.54 -4.69 3.34
CA PHE A 102 12.15 -4.87 4.66
C PHE A 102 13.42 -5.75 4.62
N LYS A 103 13.39 -6.86 3.89
CA LYS A 103 14.54 -7.77 3.75
C LYS A 103 15.77 -7.13 3.11
N ASP A 104 15.58 -6.14 2.24
CA ASP A 104 16.67 -5.46 1.52
C ASP A 104 17.22 -4.29 2.37
N ILE A 105 16.36 -3.65 3.19
CA ILE A 105 16.71 -2.59 4.11
C ILE A 105 17.40 -3.16 5.37
N PHE A 106 16.84 -4.24 5.92
CA PHE A 106 17.21 -4.83 7.20
C PHE A 106 17.53 -6.34 7.07
N PRO A 107 18.57 -6.72 6.33
CA PRO A 107 18.85 -8.14 6.04
C PRO A 107 19.19 -8.98 7.27
N ARG A 108 19.75 -8.38 8.33
CA ARG A 108 20.06 -9.07 9.60
C ARG A 108 18.80 -9.32 10.42
N GLU A 109 17.97 -8.30 10.57
CA GLU A 109 16.67 -8.33 11.26
C GLU A 109 15.72 -9.28 10.54
N TRP A 110 15.69 -9.28 9.21
CA TRP A 110 14.96 -10.26 8.41
C TRP A 110 15.33 -11.69 8.75
N SER A 111 16.63 -11.99 8.86
CA SER A 111 17.12 -13.34 9.22
C SER A 111 16.70 -13.75 10.63
N ALA A 112 16.64 -12.81 11.57
CA ALA A 112 16.24 -13.04 12.96
C ALA A 112 14.72 -13.15 13.11
N LEU A 113 13.95 -12.36 12.35
CA LEU A 113 12.48 -12.30 12.40
C LEU A 113 11.81 -13.32 11.51
N ARG A 114 12.54 -14.03 10.65
CA ARG A 114 12.04 -14.99 9.68
C ARG A 114 10.99 -16.00 10.21
N PHE A 115 11.02 -16.28 11.50
CA PHE A 115 10.03 -17.14 12.17
C PHE A 115 8.90 -16.37 12.85
N ARG A 116 8.90 -15.04 12.80
CA ARG A 116 7.91 -14.15 13.40
C ARG A 116 7.53 -13.04 12.43
N ALA A 117 7.49 -13.34 11.12
CA ALA A 117 7.09 -12.37 10.11
C ALA A 117 5.82 -11.63 10.56
N ASP A 118 5.99 -10.38 10.96
CA ASP A 118 4.91 -9.49 11.33
C ASP A 118 4.78 -8.46 10.24
N LEU A 119 3.82 -8.68 9.36
CA LEU A 119 3.63 -7.86 8.16
C LEU A 119 3.36 -6.40 8.50
N GLU A 120 2.69 -6.13 9.61
CA GLU A 120 2.39 -4.77 10.06
C GLU A 120 3.67 -4.06 10.49
N LEU A 121 4.56 -4.74 11.23
CA LEU A 121 5.84 -4.17 11.66
C LEU A 121 6.79 -3.96 10.47
N GLU A 122 6.88 -4.94 9.56
CA GLU A 122 7.71 -4.83 8.36
C GLU A 122 7.26 -3.62 7.50
N ARG A 123 5.97 -3.52 7.22
CA ARG A 123 5.39 -2.41 6.43
C ARG A 123 5.60 -1.04 7.09
N TYR A 124 5.44 -0.96 8.42
CA TYR A 124 5.76 0.22 9.20
C TYR A 124 7.22 0.64 9.03
N MET A 125 8.17 -0.30 9.14
CA MET A 125 9.60 -0.02 9.01
C MET A 125 9.99 0.40 7.59
N GLU A 126 9.39 -0.20 6.56
CA GLU A 126 9.56 0.17 5.16
C GLU A 126 9.14 1.62 4.89
N ILE A 127 7.97 2.02 5.40
CA ILE A 127 7.46 3.40 5.26
C ILE A 127 8.38 4.39 5.99
N ASN A 128 8.78 4.09 7.22
CA ASN A 128 9.70 4.94 7.97
C ASN A 128 11.05 5.10 7.28
N HIS A 129 11.61 4.01 6.77
CA HIS A 129 12.87 4.07 6.02
C HIS A 129 12.73 4.97 4.79
N TRP A 130 11.63 4.83 4.05
CA TRP A 130 11.37 5.68 2.89
C TRP A 130 11.29 7.16 3.30
N LEU A 131 10.56 7.49 4.35
CA LEU A 131 10.44 8.87 4.87
C LEU A 131 11.77 9.46 5.32
N GLN A 132 12.63 8.69 5.97
CA GLN A 132 13.96 9.12 6.38
C GLN A 132 14.85 9.52 5.20
N ASN A 133 14.65 8.89 4.03
CA ASN A 133 15.40 9.19 2.81
C ASN A 133 14.75 10.28 1.95
N HIS A 134 13.58 10.82 2.35
CA HIS A 134 12.83 11.82 1.59
C HIS A 134 12.45 13.04 2.46
N PRO A 135 13.44 13.83 2.93
CA PRO A 135 13.19 14.97 3.82
C PRO A 135 12.37 16.09 3.17
N GLU A 136 12.18 16.08 1.86
CA GLU A 136 11.31 17.02 1.13
C GLU A 136 9.81 16.75 1.36
N VAL A 137 9.45 15.62 1.98
CA VAL A 137 8.06 15.29 2.32
C VAL A 137 7.62 16.08 3.54
N THR A 138 6.64 16.95 3.36
CA THR A 138 6.13 17.83 4.42
C THR A 138 4.84 17.33 5.05
N HIS A 139 4.02 16.62 4.28
CA HIS A 139 2.76 16.02 4.74
C HIS A 139 2.65 14.62 4.14
N TRP A 140 2.25 13.68 4.97
CA TRP A 140 2.07 12.30 4.51
C TRP A 140 1.01 11.57 5.30
N VAL A 141 0.50 10.49 4.73
CA VAL A 141 -0.41 9.55 5.38
C VAL A 141 -0.19 8.17 4.79
N ALA A 142 -0.24 7.14 5.62
CA ALA A 142 -0.34 5.75 5.17
C ALA A 142 -1.80 5.27 5.24
N VAL A 143 -2.23 4.53 4.22
CA VAL A 143 -3.58 3.94 4.12
C VAL A 143 -3.43 2.47 3.80
N ASP A 144 -3.88 1.61 4.71
CA ASP A 144 -3.63 0.18 4.65
C ASP A 144 -4.73 -0.59 5.42
N ASP A 145 -4.98 -1.85 5.07
CA ASP A 145 -5.86 -2.75 5.82
C ASP A 145 -5.11 -3.52 6.94
N LEU A 146 -3.77 -3.56 6.88
CA LEU A 146 -2.92 -3.95 8.01
C LEU A 146 -2.90 -2.85 9.07
N ASN A 147 -2.94 -3.20 10.35
CA ASN A 147 -2.96 -2.21 11.42
C ASN A 147 -1.56 -1.79 11.86
N MET A 148 -1.08 -0.66 11.35
CA MET A 148 0.23 -0.09 11.70
C MET A 148 0.13 1.08 12.69
N SER A 149 -0.98 1.22 13.43
CA SER A 149 -1.13 2.29 14.40
C SER A 149 -0.17 2.14 15.59
N VAL A 150 0.20 3.27 16.20
CA VAL A 150 1.05 3.31 17.42
C VAL A 150 0.45 2.48 18.55
N ASP A 151 -0.88 2.51 18.72
CA ASP A 151 -1.54 1.73 19.77
C ASP A 151 -1.35 0.23 19.52
N PHE A 152 -1.60 -0.23 18.29
CA PHE A 152 -1.53 -1.66 17.95
C PHE A 152 -0.09 -2.20 17.98
N LEU A 153 0.83 -1.54 17.28
CA LEU A 153 2.24 -1.98 17.26
C LEU A 153 2.93 -1.76 18.61
N GLY A 154 2.64 -0.63 19.29
CA GLY A 154 3.21 -0.35 20.60
C GLY A 154 2.79 -1.31 21.69
N GLU A 155 1.59 -1.91 21.62
CA GLU A 155 1.20 -2.99 22.55
C GLU A 155 1.93 -4.31 22.25
N ARG A 156 2.19 -4.61 20.99
CA ARG A 156 2.82 -5.88 20.56
C ARG A 156 4.35 -5.86 20.66
N PHE A 157 4.96 -4.71 20.44
CA PHE A 157 6.41 -4.52 20.29
C PHE A 157 6.95 -3.43 21.23
N SER A 158 6.41 -3.34 22.47
CA SER A 158 7.01 -2.46 23.47
C SER A 158 8.48 -2.85 23.67
N SER A 159 9.38 -1.87 23.56
CA SER A 159 10.81 -2.11 23.58
C SER A 159 11.25 -2.73 24.91
N ALA A 160 11.91 -3.89 24.80
CA ALA A 160 12.56 -4.53 25.96
C ALA A 160 13.75 -3.71 26.50
N ASP A 161 14.16 -2.66 25.77
CA ASP A 161 15.30 -1.79 26.11
C ASP A 161 14.92 -0.55 26.93
N GLY A 162 13.62 -0.40 27.27
CA GLY A 162 13.13 0.72 28.08
C GLY A 162 13.07 2.06 27.33
N SER A 163 13.20 2.08 26.00
CA SER A 163 12.93 3.28 25.22
C SER A 163 11.43 3.60 25.25
N ASP A 164 11.09 4.88 25.51
CA ASP A 164 9.68 5.34 25.52
C ASP A 164 9.07 5.42 24.11
N GLU A 165 9.84 5.13 23.06
CA GLU A 165 9.42 5.26 21.67
C GLU A 165 8.72 3.98 21.20
N LYS A 166 7.40 4.04 21.12
CA LYS A 166 6.56 2.94 20.64
C LYS A 166 6.56 2.89 19.12
N PRO A 167 6.73 1.70 18.50
CA PRO A 167 6.59 1.56 17.06
C PRO A 167 5.15 1.87 16.60
N GLY A 168 5.02 2.36 15.39
CA GLY A 168 3.73 2.64 14.75
C GLY A 168 3.67 4.00 14.06
N LEU A 169 2.73 4.13 13.13
CA LEU A 169 2.53 5.33 12.35
C LEU A 169 1.52 6.27 13.01
N THR A 170 1.90 7.53 13.19
CA THR A 170 1.00 8.59 13.69
C THR A 170 0.05 9.10 12.62
N ASN A 171 0.54 9.21 11.37
CA ASN A 171 -0.25 9.64 10.21
C ASN A 171 -0.77 8.41 9.46
N PHE A 172 -1.71 7.71 10.09
CA PHE A 172 -2.19 6.42 9.61
C PHE A 172 -3.72 6.35 9.56
N VAL A 173 -4.23 5.78 8.48
CA VAL A 173 -5.65 5.50 8.28
C VAL A 173 -5.86 4.02 8.00
N HIS A 174 -6.31 3.30 9.03
CA HIS A 174 -6.63 1.89 8.95
C HIS A 174 -7.95 1.65 8.20
N THR A 175 -7.95 0.70 7.27
CA THR A 175 -9.13 0.30 6.48
C THR A 175 -9.48 -1.18 6.70
N PRO A 176 -9.88 -1.60 7.93
CA PRO A 176 -10.00 -3.01 8.32
C PRO A 176 -11.06 -3.80 7.55
N ARG A 177 -11.95 -3.14 6.84
CA ARG A 177 -13.02 -3.78 6.07
C ARG A 177 -12.63 -3.85 4.60
N SER A 178 -11.99 -4.94 4.19
CA SER A 178 -11.46 -5.15 2.83
C SER A 178 -12.52 -5.07 1.71
N TRP A 179 -13.81 -5.18 2.04
CA TRP A 179 -14.92 -4.98 1.08
C TRP A 179 -15.33 -3.51 0.90
N GLU A 180 -14.92 -2.64 1.80
CA GLU A 180 -15.18 -1.19 1.72
C GLU A 180 -13.91 -0.40 1.41
N GLY A 181 -12.77 -0.77 2.00
CA GLY A 181 -11.49 -0.12 1.81
C GLY A 181 -11.55 1.38 2.05
N ILE A 182 -10.98 2.16 1.14
CA ILE A 182 -10.94 3.63 1.21
C ILE A 182 -12.34 4.29 1.18
N LYS A 183 -13.40 3.53 0.84
CA LYS A 183 -14.79 4.01 0.83
C LYS A 183 -15.43 4.05 2.23
N GLN A 184 -14.78 3.49 3.24
CA GLN A 184 -15.31 3.51 4.61
C GLN A 184 -15.59 4.94 5.07
N SER A 185 -16.69 5.11 5.80
CA SER A 185 -17.12 6.43 6.30
C SER A 185 -16.00 7.11 7.09
N GLY A 186 -15.72 8.38 6.78
CA GLY A 186 -14.71 9.19 7.44
C GLY A 186 -13.26 8.96 6.97
N VAL A 187 -12.97 7.88 6.23
CA VAL A 187 -11.61 7.58 5.75
C VAL A 187 -11.08 8.69 4.84
N LYS A 188 -11.85 9.08 3.83
CA LYS A 188 -11.46 10.17 2.92
C LYS A 188 -11.09 11.45 3.68
N ASP A 189 -11.92 11.86 4.61
CA ASP A 189 -11.75 13.14 5.33
C ASP A 189 -10.54 13.09 6.27
N LYS A 190 -10.27 11.93 6.89
CA LYS A 190 -9.03 11.71 7.67
C LYS A 190 -7.78 11.82 6.79
N ILE A 191 -7.78 11.20 5.61
CA ILE A 191 -6.65 11.28 4.66
C ILE A 191 -6.41 12.73 4.25
N ILE A 192 -7.45 13.45 3.85
CA ILE A 192 -7.34 14.86 3.46
C ILE A 192 -6.79 15.69 4.63
N LYS A 193 -7.24 15.46 5.86
CA LYS A 193 -6.75 16.18 7.05
C LYS A 193 -5.25 16.00 7.27
N PHE A 194 -4.68 14.81 7.08
CA PHE A 194 -3.24 14.59 7.20
C PHE A 194 -2.44 15.25 6.08
N LEU A 195 -3.06 15.43 4.92
CA LEU A 195 -2.44 16.01 3.74
C LEU A 195 -2.73 17.52 3.55
N SER A 196 -3.37 18.18 4.52
CA SER A 196 -3.77 19.60 4.42
C SER A 196 -2.71 20.59 4.86
#